data_1f22b7229187ed14379049fe55585eee
#
_entry.id   1f22b7229187ed14379049fe55585eee
#
_cell.length_a   1.000
_cell.length_b   1.000
_cell.length_c   1.000
_cell.angle_alpha   90.00
_cell.angle_beta   90.00
_cell.angle_gamma   90.00
#
_symmetry.space_group_name_H-M   'P 1'
#
loop_
_entity.id
_entity.type
_entity.pdbx_description
1 polymer ?
#
loop_
_entity_poly.entity_id
_entity_poly.type
_entity_poly.pdbx_seq_one_letter_code
_entity_poly.pdbx_strand_id
1 'polypeptide(L)'
;ERIQAVLALLGRGRLLRRGVFLADGNALALSEPLLPLLELVRAHFPGEPVMGFLDLFTGLKKAPSWWERLGGMGLRRVYIGLETGHAPLLALLRKPGHPKEVLPLVRALKAAGLSVGVILMVGAGGKAFAEAHFRESLALLAELPLGRGDVVYLSPFREDPGTPYAALGLAPLEDLEGELQRWAQAVRRL
;
A
#
# COMPACT_ATOMS: atom_id res chain seq x y z
N GLU A 1 -3.25 -24.53 17.77
CA GLU A 1 -2.46 -25.66 17.24
C GLU A 1 -1.83 -25.35 15.86
N ARG A 2 -2.60 -24.88 14.85
CA ARG A 2 -2.06 -24.56 13.51
C ARG A 2 -0.99 -23.47 13.53
N ILE A 3 -1.17 -22.42 14.34
CA ILE A 3 -0.17 -21.35 14.48
C ILE A 3 1.13 -21.88 15.06
N GLN A 4 1.08 -22.73 16.08
CA GLN A 4 2.26 -23.33 16.70
C GLN A 4 3.01 -24.25 15.72
N ALA A 5 2.31 -25.01 14.89
CA ALA A 5 2.91 -25.85 13.87
C ALA A 5 3.62 -25.01 12.79
N VAL A 6 3.02 -23.92 12.35
CA VAL A 6 3.63 -22.97 11.39
C VAL A 6 4.85 -22.29 12.00
N LEU A 7 4.78 -21.83 13.25
CA LEU A 7 5.89 -21.21 13.96
C LEU A 7 7.05 -22.19 14.16
N ALA A 8 6.76 -23.46 14.46
CA ALA A 8 7.76 -24.51 14.58
C ALA A 8 8.45 -24.82 13.23
N LEU A 9 7.72 -24.78 12.12
CA LEU A 9 8.27 -24.90 10.76
C LEU A 9 9.16 -23.72 10.40
N LEU A 10 8.73 -22.49 10.68
CA LEU A 10 9.49 -21.26 10.43
C LEU A 10 10.75 -21.19 11.31
N GLY A 11 10.70 -21.70 12.55
CA GLY A 11 11.85 -21.75 13.45
C GLY A 11 12.95 -22.74 13.03
N ARG A 12 12.61 -23.78 12.27
CA ARG A 12 13.58 -24.79 11.77
C ARG A 12 14.23 -24.42 10.44
N GLY A 13 13.67 -23.45 9.71
CA GLY A 13 14.17 -23.04 8.40
C GLY A 13 15.28 -21.99 8.51
N ARG A 14 16.32 -22.11 7.71
CA ARG A 14 17.31 -21.04 7.46
C ARG A 14 16.73 -19.93 6.59
N LEU A 15 15.47 -19.54 6.80
CA LEU A 15 14.86 -18.44 6.07
C LEU A 15 15.47 -17.14 6.59
N LEU A 16 16.10 -16.39 5.69
CA LEU A 16 16.48 -15.00 5.93
C LEU A 16 15.19 -14.18 6.10
N ARG A 17 14.80 -13.95 7.34
CA ARG A 17 13.66 -13.12 7.66
C ARG A 17 14.04 -11.66 7.46
N ARG A 18 13.20 -10.92 6.74
CA ARG A 18 13.35 -9.47 6.54
C ARG A 18 12.21 -8.68 7.16
N GLY A 19 11.43 -9.33 8.02
CA GLY A 19 10.29 -8.73 8.69
C GLY A 19 9.03 -9.58 8.66
N VAL A 20 8.00 -9.09 9.30
CA VAL A 20 6.66 -9.68 9.36
C VAL A 20 5.71 -8.79 8.58
N PHE A 21 5.00 -9.36 7.61
CA PHE A 21 4.02 -8.64 6.82
C PHE A 21 2.60 -9.05 7.20
N LEU A 22 1.79 -8.08 7.63
CA LEU A 22 0.37 -8.28 7.89
C LEU A 22 -0.40 -8.19 6.57
N ALA A 23 -0.67 -9.34 5.98
CA ALA A 23 -1.09 -9.47 4.58
C ALA A 23 -2.60 -9.41 4.35
N ASP A 24 -3.42 -9.35 5.38
CA ASP A 24 -4.87 -9.25 5.21
C ASP A 24 -5.24 -7.83 4.73
N GLY A 25 -5.64 -7.72 3.48
CA GLY A 25 -6.01 -6.56 2.66
C GLY A 25 -5.95 -5.15 3.28
N ASN A 26 -6.39 -4.99 4.52
CA ASN A 26 -6.39 -3.72 5.26
C ASN A 26 -6.09 -3.95 6.77
N ALA A 27 -5.08 -4.75 7.07
CA ALA A 27 -4.77 -5.18 8.43
C ALA A 27 -4.54 -4.01 9.40
N LEU A 28 -3.93 -2.93 8.93
CA LEU A 28 -3.65 -1.75 9.76
C LEU A 28 -4.88 -0.85 10.00
N ALA A 29 -6.01 -1.16 9.36
CA ALA A 29 -7.29 -0.50 9.63
C ALA A 29 -7.87 -0.86 11.00
N LEU A 30 -7.52 -2.03 11.52
CA LEU A 30 -7.91 -2.44 12.87
C LEU A 30 -7.48 -1.40 13.89
N SER A 31 -8.31 -1.22 14.92
CA SER A 31 -7.98 -0.32 16.03
C SER A 31 -7.38 -1.13 17.18
N GLU A 32 -8.03 -1.15 18.33
CA GLU A 32 -7.55 -1.87 19.53
C GLU A 32 -7.18 -3.34 19.28
N PRO A 33 -7.89 -4.15 18.43
CA PRO A 33 -7.50 -5.53 18.15
C PRO A 33 -6.12 -5.69 17.50
N LEU A 34 -5.58 -4.64 16.87
CA LEU A 34 -4.23 -4.67 16.28
C LEU A 34 -3.13 -4.76 17.36
N LEU A 35 -3.36 -4.20 18.53
CA LEU A 35 -2.34 -4.12 19.58
C LEU A 35 -1.91 -5.49 20.10
N PRO A 36 -2.82 -6.38 20.54
CA PRO A 36 -2.43 -7.73 20.98
C PRO A 36 -1.83 -8.56 19.84
N LEU A 37 -2.22 -8.31 18.59
CA LEU A 37 -1.58 -8.95 17.43
C LEU A 37 -0.11 -8.53 17.30
N LEU A 38 0.19 -7.25 17.45
CA LEU A 38 1.58 -6.75 17.40
C LEU A 38 2.40 -7.26 18.58
N GLU A 39 1.82 -7.37 19.78
CA GLU A 39 2.48 -7.98 20.94
C GLU A 39 2.84 -9.45 20.67
N LEU A 40 1.91 -10.20 20.10
CA LEU A 40 2.14 -11.59 19.70
C LEU A 40 3.25 -11.70 18.65
N VAL A 41 3.24 -10.83 17.63
CA VAL A 41 4.30 -10.77 16.61
C VAL A 41 5.65 -10.49 17.25
N ARG A 42 5.74 -9.53 18.15
CA ARG A 42 7.00 -9.21 18.85
C ARG A 42 7.51 -10.34 19.72
N ALA A 43 6.61 -11.06 20.39
CA ALA A 43 7.00 -12.22 21.22
C ALA A 43 7.58 -13.37 20.38
N HIS A 44 7.07 -13.59 19.17
CA HIS A 44 7.49 -14.68 18.29
C HIS A 44 8.60 -14.32 17.30
N PHE A 45 8.70 -13.03 16.95
CA PHE A 45 9.64 -12.47 15.98
C PHE A 45 10.35 -11.25 16.58
N PRO A 46 11.14 -11.42 17.65
CA PRO A 46 11.78 -10.29 18.34
C PRO A 46 12.73 -9.56 17.39
N GLY A 47 12.63 -8.24 17.37
CA GLY A 47 13.49 -7.38 16.54
C GLY A 47 13.11 -7.29 15.06
N GLU A 48 12.20 -8.12 14.57
CA GLU A 48 11.79 -8.06 13.18
C GLU A 48 10.86 -6.85 12.91
N PRO A 49 11.07 -6.10 11.83
CA PRO A 49 10.19 -5.01 11.45
C PRO A 49 8.81 -5.53 11.02
N VAL A 50 7.76 -4.87 11.46
CA VAL A 50 6.39 -5.17 11.04
C VAL A 50 5.99 -4.21 9.92
N MET A 51 5.31 -4.75 8.92
CA MET A 51 4.76 -4.02 7.77
C MET A 51 3.32 -4.46 7.53
N GLY A 52 2.52 -3.64 6.88
CA GLY A 52 1.15 -4.04 6.54
C GLY A 52 0.47 -3.08 5.57
N PHE A 53 -0.67 -3.53 5.05
CA PHE A 53 -1.52 -2.72 4.18
C PHE A 53 -2.47 -1.84 4.96
N LEU A 54 -2.76 -0.67 4.38
CA LEU A 54 -3.71 0.31 4.85
C LEU A 54 -4.42 0.94 3.67
N ASP A 55 -5.75 0.99 3.68
CA ASP A 55 -6.46 1.86 2.76
C ASP A 55 -6.36 3.33 3.19
N LEU A 56 -6.37 4.21 2.20
CA LEU A 56 -6.22 5.65 2.41
C LEU A 56 -7.26 6.21 3.41
N PHE A 57 -8.52 5.79 3.28
CA PHE A 57 -9.63 6.40 4.02
C PHE A 57 -9.66 6.01 5.48
N THR A 58 -9.28 4.77 5.77
CA THR A 58 -9.15 4.31 7.16
C THR A 58 -7.96 4.97 7.84
N GLY A 59 -6.87 5.14 7.10
CA GLY A 59 -5.67 5.81 7.59
C GLY A 59 -5.92 7.25 8.05
N LEU A 60 -6.70 8.00 7.28
CA LEU A 60 -7.06 9.38 7.61
C LEU A 60 -7.88 9.55 8.89
N LYS A 61 -8.59 8.51 9.31
CA LYS A 61 -9.39 8.52 10.54
C LYS A 61 -8.57 8.26 11.81
N LYS A 62 -7.29 7.89 11.66
CA LYS A 62 -6.42 7.59 12.81
C LYS A 62 -5.69 8.86 13.27
N ALA A 63 -5.64 9.07 14.58
CA ALA A 63 -4.86 10.16 15.16
C ALA A 63 -3.35 9.95 14.94
N PRO A 64 -2.54 11.01 14.83
CA PRO A 64 -1.08 10.89 14.70
C PRO A 64 -0.44 10.03 15.80
N SER A 65 -0.89 10.17 17.05
CA SER A 65 -0.42 9.39 18.20
C SER A 65 -0.64 7.88 18.04
N TRP A 66 -1.62 7.46 17.24
CA TRP A 66 -1.83 6.06 16.90
C TRP A 66 -0.64 5.50 16.14
N TRP A 67 -0.15 6.24 15.15
CA TRP A 67 1.01 5.82 14.34
C TRP A 67 2.29 5.77 15.17
N GLU A 68 2.50 6.74 16.06
CA GLU A 68 3.62 6.75 17.01
C GLU A 68 3.59 5.51 17.92
N ARG A 69 2.40 5.18 18.46
CA ARG A 69 2.20 3.98 19.28
C ARG A 69 2.55 2.71 18.52
N LEU A 70 2.05 2.55 17.29
CA LEU A 70 2.35 1.38 16.46
C LEU A 70 3.84 1.31 16.10
N GLY A 71 4.48 2.44 15.85
CA GLY A 71 5.92 2.54 15.64
C GLY A 71 6.71 2.03 16.85
N GLY A 72 6.31 2.40 18.07
CA GLY A 72 6.86 1.87 19.33
C GLY A 72 6.67 0.35 19.48
N MET A 73 5.63 -0.20 18.86
CA MET A 73 5.33 -1.64 18.87
C MET A 73 5.97 -2.42 17.72
N GLY A 74 6.83 -1.79 16.91
CA GLY A 74 7.59 -2.49 15.87
C GLY A 74 7.07 -2.31 14.44
N LEU A 75 5.98 -1.55 14.23
CA LEU A 75 5.60 -1.14 12.89
C LEU A 75 6.71 -0.27 12.27
N ARG A 76 7.11 -0.57 11.05
CA ARG A 76 8.19 0.16 10.36
C ARG A 76 7.78 0.70 9.00
N ARG A 77 6.85 0.04 8.32
CA ARG A 77 6.35 0.53 7.02
C ARG A 77 4.86 0.27 6.87
N VAL A 78 4.18 1.28 6.34
CA VAL A 78 2.76 1.23 5.97
C VAL A 78 2.63 1.29 4.45
N TYR A 79 2.01 0.28 3.85
CA TYR A 79 1.70 0.28 2.43
C TYR A 79 0.30 0.84 2.21
N ILE A 80 0.21 1.96 1.50
CA ILE A 80 -1.03 2.70 1.26
C ILE A 80 -1.54 2.38 -0.14
N GLY A 81 -2.75 1.86 -0.25
CA GLY A 81 -3.46 1.71 -1.51
C GLY A 81 -3.97 3.07 -2.02
N LEU A 82 -3.11 3.78 -2.75
CA LEU A 82 -3.50 5.03 -3.43
C LEU A 82 -4.26 4.74 -4.73
N GLU A 83 -3.87 3.66 -5.41
CA GLU A 83 -4.40 3.14 -6.67
C GLU A 83 -4.12 4.08 -7.86
N THR A 84 -4.46 5.35 -7.77
CA THR A 84 -4.31 6.37 -8.82
C THR A 84 -4.25 7.78 -8.23
N GLY A 85 -3.55 8.69 -8.91
CA GLY A 85 -3.62 10.12 -8.66
C GLY A 85 -4.78 10.82 -9.38
N HIS A 86 -5.47 10.12 -10.28
CA HIS A 86 -6.55 10.68 -11.09
C HIS A 86 -7.91 10.46 -10.42
N ALA A 87 -8.53 11.54 -9.95
CA ALA A 87 -9.77 11.47 -9.17
C ALA A 87 -10.95 10.78 -9.91
N PRO A 88 -11.19 11.01 -11.22
CA PRO A 88 -12.23 10.28 -11.94
C PRO A 88 -11.99 8.78 -12.00
N LEU A 89 -10.73 8.33 -12.13
CA LEU A 89 -10.42 6.91 -12.10
C LEU A 89 -10.60 6.32 -10.70
N LEU A 90 -10.24 7.06 -9.64
CA LEU A 90 -10.48 6.62 -8.26
C LEU A 90 -11.98 6.39 -8.00
N ALA A 91 -12.83 7.30 -8.48
CA ALA A 91 -14.28 7.18 -8.40
C ALA A 91 -14.80 5.97 -9.19
N LEU A 92 -14.27 5.74 -10.40
CA LEU A 92 -14.60 4.57 -11.23
C LEU A 92 -14.25 3.26 -10.52
N LEU A 93 -13.14 3.20 -9.79
CA LEU A 93 -12.72 2.07 -8.96
C LEU A 93 -13.56 1.95 -7.68
N ARG A 94 -14.57 2.79 -7.48
CA ARG A 94 -15.44 2.86 -6.30
C ARG A 94 -14.66 3.02 -4.99
N LYS A 95 -13.50 3.68 -5.05
CA LYS A 95 -12.75 4.07 -3.87
C LYS A 95 -13.26 5.43 -3.40
N PRO A 96 -13.61 5.59 -2.12
CA PRO A 96 -14.09 6.86 -1.58
C PRO A 96 -12.98 7.92 -1.49
N GLY A 97 -13.34 9.21 -1.39
CA GLY A 97 -12.41 10.31 -1.15
C GLY A 97 -11.71 10.83 -2.41
N HIS A 98 -10.59 11.50 -2.21
CA HIS A 98 -9.81 12.15 -3.27
C HIS A 98 -8.34 11.75 -3.18
N PRO A 99 -7.62 11.53 -4.31
CA PRO A 99 -6.21 11.11 -4.28
C PRO A 99 -5.30 12.00 -3.42
N LYS A 100 -5.51 13.31 -3.41
CA LYS A 100 -4.71 14.25 -2.62
C LYS A 100 -4.79 14.06 -1.11
N GLU A 101 -5.77 13.32 -0.63
CA GLU A 101 -5.89 12.96 0.79
C GLU A 101 -4.73 12.05 1.26
N VAL A 102 -3.96 11.47 0.34
CA VAL A 102 -2.74 10.74 0.69
C VAL A 102 -1.67 11.66 1.32
N LEU A 103 -1.63 12.94 0.97
CA LEU A 103 -0.64 13.89 1.48
C LEU A 103 -0.64 14.02 3.01
N PRO A 104 -1.77 14.35 3.67
CA PRO A 104 -1.81 14.43 5.13
C PRO A 104 -1.53 13.09 5.80
N LEU A 105 -1.97 11.96 5.22
CA LEU A 105 -1.67 10.64 5.77
C LEU A 105 -0.16 10.33 5.72
N VAL A 106 0.49 10.53 4.57
CA VAL A 106 1.93 10.30 4.43
C VAL A 106 2.71 11.19 5.39
N ARG A 107 2.34 12.47 5.52
CA ARG A 107 2.98 13.37 6.50
C ARG A 107 2.85 12.88 7.93
N ALA A 108 1.68 12.39 8.32
CA ALA A 108 1.45 11.85 9.67
C ALA A 108 2.30 10.59 9.93
N LEU A 109 2.37 9.67 8.96
CA LEU A 109 3.20 8.47 9.05
C LEU A 109 4.69 8.80 9.14
N LYS A 110 5.17 9.75 8.32
CA LYS A 110 6.57 10.21 8.34
C LYS A 110 6.91 10.91 9.65
N ALA A 111 6.01 11.73 10.19
CA ALA A 111 6.19 12.37 11.50
C ALA A 111 6.30 11.33 12.63
N ALA A 112 5.60 10.21 12.53
CA ALA A 112 5.72 9.08 13.44
C ALA A 112 6.98 8.20 13.21
N GLY A 113 7.89 8.60 12.32
CA GLY A 113 9.12 7.85 11.99
C GLY A 113 8.90 6.58 11.16
N LEU A 114 7.73 6.44 10.53
CA LEU A 114 7.41 5.29 9.70
C LEU A 114 7.81 5.51 8.24
N SER A 115 8.25 4.44 7.58
CA SER A 115 8.38 4.41 6.12
C SER A 115 7.02 4.15 5.48
N VAL A 116 6.85 4.61 4.25
CA VAL A 116 5.64 4.37 3.47
C VAL A 116 5.92 3.60 2.18
N GLY A 117 4.95 2.79 1.79
CA GLY A 117 4.86 2.22 0.46
C GLY A 117 3.61 2.78 -0.21
N VAL A 118 3.75 3.41 -1.37
CA VAL A 118 2.60 3.92 -2.12
C VAL A 118 2.31 2.96 -3.26
N ILE A 119 1.09 2.41 -3.29
CA ILE A 119 0.68 1.43 -4.30
C ILE A 119 -0.15 2.14 -5.36
N LEU A 120 0.23 1.96 -6.62
CA LEU A 120 -0.48 2.43 -7.81
C LEU A 120 -0.85 1.24 -8.70
N MET A 121 -2.08 1.23 -9.24
CA MET A 121 -2.57 0.17 -10.12
C MET A 121 -2.38 0.54 -11.59
N VAL A 122 -1.23 0.23 -12.15
CA VAL A 122 -0.90 0.52 -13.56
C VAL A 122 -1.80 -0.30 -14.50
N GLY A 123 -2.43 0.37 -15.44
CA GLY A 123 -3.36 -0.23 -16.39
C GLY A 123 -4.83 -0.15 -15.98
N ALA A 124 -5.14 0.23 -14.73
CA ALA A 124 -6.51 0.49 -14.33
C ALA A 124 -7.14 1.62 -15.18
N GLY A 125 -8.41 1.45 -15.55
CA GLY A 125 -9.12 2.37 -16.45
C GLY A 125 -8.83 2.14 -17.94
N GLY A 126 -7.92 1.21 -18.26
CA GLY A 126 -7.59 0.87 -19.66
C GLY A 126 -7.09 2.07 -20.45
N LYS A 127 -7.26 2.02 -21.79
CA LYS A 127 -6.81 3.06 -22.72
C LYS A 127 -7.42 4.43 -22.41
N ALA A 128 -8.68 4.47 -21.95
CA ALA A 128 -9.41 5.71 -21.73
C ALA A 128 -8.79 6.58 -20.63
N PHE A 129 -8.16 5.98 -19.64
CA PHE A 129 -7.60 6.69 -18.48
C PHE A 129 -6.07 6.71 -18.45
N ALA A 130 -5.39 5.96 -19.31
CA ALA A 130 -3.95 5.71 -19.22
C ALA A 130 -3.11 6.98 -19.03
N GLU A 131 -3.29 7.98 -19.87
CA GLU A 131 -2.46 9.18 -19.85
C GLU A 131 -2.77 10.11 -18.64
N ALA A 132 -4.05 10.26 -18.30
CA ALA A 132 -4.44 11.06 -17.13
C ALA A 132 -3.98 10.37 -15.83
N HIS A 133 -4.16 9.05 -15.75
CA HIS A 133 -3.67 8.23 -14.63
C HIS A 133 -2.16 8.37 -14.45
N PHE A 134 -1.38 8.23 -15.52
CA PHE A 134 0.07 8.38 -15.49
C PHE A 134 0.49 9.77 -15.01
N ARG A 135 0.05 10.81 -15.72
CA ARG A 135 0.46 12.19 -15.46
C ARG A 135 0.09 12.66 -14.06
N GLU A 136 -1.17 12.43 -13.63
CA GLU A 136 -1.66 12.93 -12.35
C GLU A 136 -1.13 12.13 -11.17
N SER A 137 -0.88 10.82 -11.35
CA SER A 137 -0.23 10.03 -10.31
C SER A 137 1.23 10.45 -10.10
N LEU A 138 1.99 10.71 -11.16
CA LEU A 138 3.37 11.21 -11.03
C LEU A 138 3.41 12.60 -10.39
N ALA A 139 2.52 13.51 -10.80
CA ALA A 139 2.43 14.83 -10.18
C ALA A 139 2.15 14.72 -8.68
N LEU A 140 1.23 13.84 -8.27
CA LEU A 140 0.93 13.62 -6.86
C LEU A 140 2.11 12.98 -6.12
N LEU A 141 2.78 11.98 -6.70
CA LEU A 141 3.98 11.38 -6.09
C LEU A 141 5.08 12.41 -5.84
N ALA A 142 5.28 13.36 -6.76
CA ALA A 142 6.26 14.43 -6.61
C ALA A 142 5.96 15.39 -5.44
N GLU A 143 4.68 15.48 -5.02
CA GLU A 143 4.28 16.29 -3.86
C GLU A 143 4.48 15.55 -2.52
N LEU A 144 4.65 14.20 -2.55
CA LEU A 144 4.80 13.40 -1.33
C LEU A 144 6.21 13.53 -0.75
N PRO A 145 6.36 13.63 0.58
CA PRO A 145 7.67 13.69 1.25
C PRO A 145 8.32 12.30 1.31
N LEU A 146 8.51 11.67 0.16
CA LEU A 146 9.14 10.35 0.06
C LEU A 146 10.67 10.47 0.16
N GLY A 147 11.30 9.46 0.74
CA GLY A 147 12.75 9.41 0.90
C GLY A 147 13.30 7.98 0.74
N ARG A 148 14.58 7.78 1.00
CA ARG A 148 15.30 6.50 0.77
C ARG A 148 14.66 5.26 1.40
N GLY A 149 13.92 5.43 2.49
CA GLY A 149 13.24 4.34 3.18
C GLY A 149 11.86 4.00 2.61
N ASP A 150 11.36 4.78 1.65
CA ASP A 150 10.02 4.64 1.11
C ASP A 150 10.03 3.86 -0.21
N VAL A 151 8.87 3.37 -0.63
CA VAL A 151 8.72 2.54 -1.82
C VAL A 151 7.51 3.00 -2.62
N VAL A 152 7.65 3.12 -3.92
CA VAL A 152 6.51 3.18 -4.84
C VAL A 152 6.34 1.80 -5.46
N TYR A 153 5.19 1.18 -5.23
CA TYR A 153 4.85 -0.13 -5.74
C TYR A 153 3.91 0.00 -6.94
N LEU A 154 4.38 -0.39 -8.11
CA LEU A 154 3.61 -0.40 -9.34
C LEU A 154 2.98 -1.78 -9.51
N SER A 155 1.68 -1.88 -9.21
CA SER A 155 0.91 -3.11 -9.32
C SER A 155 0.26 -3.18 -10.70
N PRO A 156 0.55 -4.22 -11.51
CA PRO A 156 -0.16 -4.39 -12.78
C PRO A 156 -1.63 -4.69 -12.51
N PHE A 157 -2.52 -3.89 -13.09
CA PHE A 157 -3.95 -4.13 -12.99
C PHE A 157 -4.33 -5.35 -13.85
N ARG A 158 -5.09 -6.24 -13.25
CA ARG A 158 -5.71 -7.37 -13.95
C ARG A 158 -7.20 -7.32 -13.71
N GLU A 159 -7.94 -7.31 -14.81
CA GLU A 159 -9.39 -7.39 -14.75
C GLU A 159 -9.82 -8.80 -14.34
N ASP A 160 -10.74 -8.86 -13.37
CA ASP A 160 -11.35 -10.13 -12.98
C ASP A 160 -12.75 -10.22 -13.62
N PRO A 161 -12.99 -11.20 -14.50
CA PRO A 161 -14.30 -11.43 -15.08
C PRO A 161 -15.37 -11.64 -14.00
N GLY A 162 -16.52 -11.00 -14.19
CA GLY A 162 -17.62 -11.05 -13.21
C GLY A 162 -17.60 -9.94 -12.15
N THR A 163 -16.61 -9.06 -12.17
CA THR A 163 -16.60 -7.86 -11.32
C THR A 163 -17.43 -6.71 -11.95
N PRO A 164 -17.94 -5.78 -11.13
CA PRO A 164 -18.57 -4.56 -11.65
C PRO A 164 -17.64 -3.73 -12.54
N TYR A 165 -16.33 -3.85 -12.37
CA TYR A 165 -15.36 -3.19 -13.24
C TYR A 165 -15.37 -3.81 -14.65
N ALA A 166 -15.34 -5.14 -14.76
CA ALA A 166 -15.39 -5.84 -16.04
C ALA A 166 -16.66 -5.49 -16.84
N ALA A 167 -17.77 -5.27 -16.13
CA ALA A 167 -19.04 -4.86 -16.77
C ALA A 167 -18.97 -3.48 -17.44
N LEU A 168 -17.95 -2.67 -17.18
CA LEU A 168 -17.74 -1.37 -17.83
C LEU A 168 -17.26 -1.50 -19.28
N GLY A 169 -16.71 -2.65 -19.68
CA GLY A 169 -16.25 -2.92 -21.03
C GLY A 169 -15.12 -1.98 -21.50
N LEU A 170 -14.26 -1.55 -20.60
CA LEU A 170 -13.15 -0.64 -20.93
C LEU A 170 -12.09 -1.40 -21.76
N ALA A 171 -11.65 -0.80 -22.86
CA ALA A 171 -10.58 -1.37 -23.66
C ALA A 171 -9.27 -1.43 -22.85
N PRO A 172 -8.68 -2.62 -22.62
CA PRO A 172 -7.44 -2.75 -21.88
C PRO A 172 -6.27 -2.10 -22.62
N LEU A 173 -5.16 -1.89 -21.91
CA LEU A 173 -3.90 -1.51 -22.55
C LEU A 173 -3.39 -2.68 -23.42
N GLU A 174 -2.86 -2.37 -24.59
CA GLU A 174 -2.29 -3.37 -25.49
C GLU A 174 -0.94 -3.88 -24.98
N ASP A 175 -0.15 -2.98 -24.37
CA ASP A 175 1.17 -3.28 -23.81
C ASP A 175 1.25 -2.80 -22.36
N LEU A 176 0.77 -3.63 -21.45
CA LEU A 176 0.84 -3.35 -20.01
C LEU A 176 2.30 -3.40 -19.49
N GLU A 177 3.14 -4.23 -20.08
CA GLU A 177 4.54 -4.35 -19.65
C GLU A 177 5.34 -3.11 -20.04
N GLY A 178 5.19 -2.62 -21.26
CA GLY A 178 5.78 -1.35 -21.68
C GLY A 178 5.29 -0.17 -20.86
N GLU A 179 4.01 -0.15 -20.50
CA GLU A 179 3.47 0.88 -19.62
C GLU A 179 4.09 0.80 -18.21
N LEU A 180 4.24 -0.39 -17.62
CA LEU A 180 4.95 -0.56 -16.34
C LEU A 180 6.40 -0.07 -16.41
N GLN A 181 7.09 -0.33 -17.50
CA GLN A 181 8.45 0.17 -17.71
C GLN A 181 8.48 1.70 -17.83
N ARG A 182 7.54 2.30 -18.54
CA ARG A 182 7.37 3.77 -18.63
C ARG A 182 7.17 4.37 -17.24
N TRP A 183 6.27 3.80 -16.42
CA TRP A 183 6.04 4.23 -15.06
C TRP A 183 7.28 4.09 -14.18
N ALA A 184 7.95 2.94 -14.23
CA ALA A 184 9.14 2.70 -13.43
C ALA A 184 10.28 3.68 -13.76
N GLN A 185 10.46 4.02 -15.04
CA GLN A 185 11.44 5.03 -15.47
C GLN A 185 11.07 6.42 -14.95
N ALA A 186 9.79 6.80 -15.00
CA ALA A 186 9.34 8.11 -14.55
C ALA A 186 9.47 8.26 -13.02
N VAL A 187 9.05 7.25 -12.26
CA VAL A 187 9.15 7.24 -10.79
C VAL A 187 10.60 7.33 -10.30
N ARG A 188 11.55 6.70 -11.01
CA ARG A 188 12.98 6.78 -10.64
C ARG A 188 13.60 8.18 -10.82
N ARG A 189 12.92 9.07 -11.52
CA ARG A 189 13.38 10.45 -11.77
C ARG A 189 12.81 11.46 -10.78
N LEU A 190 11.83 11.04 -9.97
CA LEU A 190 11.28 11.83 -8.87
C LEU A 190 12.22 11.83 -7.66
#